data_6ca87153559ccd38a28b533f2095c649
#
_entry.id   6ca87153559ccd38a28b533f2095c649
#
_cell.length_a   1.000
_cell.length_b   1.000
_cell.length_c   1.000
_cell.angle_alpha   90.00
_cell.angle_beta   90.00
_cell.angle_gamma   90.00
#
_symmetry.space_group_name_H-M   'P 1'
#
loop_
_entity.id
_entity.type
_entity.pdbx_description
1 polymer ?
#
loop_
_entity_poly.entity_id
_entity_poly.type
_entity_poly.pdbx_seq_one_letter_code
_entity_poly.pdbx_strand_id
1 'polypeptide(L)'
;MMGESLANHEQRPAKTLGPQAAHLVAMLHERGRTLFTHSDVEAITGLQAKSARNLMTGLVNRGLATRLKPGLFILVPFELGREREYLGNPYVAARELAGTPEYYVSHASAMELHQMVTQPQLAVFVTSPKAIRPRTVLGTEFRFVRCKAEDMFGIVEHWATKTERVRVSDLERTVVDGLKQPEHCGGFTEVAKGYWMRRDAIAPNKLIDCALRLGVGAVVRRLGFLLETFEVEAAAEIERLRTELTATYALLDPLMPAEGPYQARWRLRLNVEPDELRALVRT
;
A
#
# COMPACT_ATOMS: atom_id res chain seq x y z
N MET A 1 34.16 -19.18 8.42
CA MET A 1 32.85 -19.68 8.90
C MET A 1 31.78 -19.43 7.83
N MET A 2 31.83 -20.16 6.71
CA MET A 2 30.86 -20.06 5.59
C MET A 2 30.37 -21.45 5.10
N GLY A 3 30.40 -22.46 5.96
CA GLY A 3 30.09 -23.85 5.59
C GLY A 3 28.80 -24.44 6.15
N GLU A 4 28.12 -23.80 7.12
CA GLU A 4 26.98 -24.44 7.82
C GLU A 4 25.59 -24.10 7.23
N SER A 5 25.47 -23.10 6.34
CA SER A 5 24.17 -22.69 5.79
C SER A 5 23.66 -23.57 4.64
N LEU A 6 24.52 -24.26 3.94
CA LEU A 6 24.13 -25.09 2.77
C LEU A 6 23.69 -26.52 3.16
N ALA A 7 24.17 -27.05 4.30
CA ALA A 7 23.85 -28.41 4.74
C ALA A 7 22.43 -28.59 5.27
N ASN A 8 21.74 -27.50 5.67
CA ASN A 8 20.39 -27.57 6.26
C ASN A 8 19.26 -27.58 5.21
N HIS A 9 19.55 -27.35 3.93
CA HIS A 9 18.55 -27.36 2.87
C HIS A 9 18.27 -28.77 2.30
N GLU A 10 19.17 -29.72 2.46
CA GLU A 10 19.03 -31.05 1.83
C GLU A 10 18.11 -32.04 2.56
N GLN A 11 17.72 -31.79 3.82
CA GLN A 11 16.97 -32.75 4.65
C GLN A 11 15.49 -32.40 4.86
N ARG A 12 14.93 -31.41 4.18
CA ARG A 12 13.52 -31.08 4.35
C ARG A 12 12.64 -32.10 3.63
N PRO A 13 11.66 -32.77 4.33
CA PRO A 13 10.81 -33.77 3.70
C PRO A 13 9.99 -33.17 2.56
N ALA A 14 9.78 -33.96 1.51
CA ALA A 14 8.96 -33.58 0.37
C ALA A 14 7.54 -33.20 0.82
N LYS A 15 6.91 -32.24 0.14
CA LYS A 15 5.52 -31.85 0.34
C LYS A 15 4.62 -33.03 -0.06
N THR A 16 3.89 -33.59 0.89
CA THR A 16 2.96 -34.70 0.64
C THR A 16 1.53 -34.28 0.87
N LEU A 17 0.62 -34.67 -0.02
CA LEU A 17 -0.81 -34.44 0.08
C LEU A 17 -1.52 -35.73 0.49
N GLY A 18 -2.27 -35.69 1.59
CA GLY A 18 -3.29 -36.72 1.87
C GLY A 18 -4.57 -36.42 1.06
N PRO A 19 -5.52 -37.39 0.95
CA PRO A 19 -6.69 -37.24 0.07
C PRO A 19 -7.51 -35.94 0.31
N GLN A 20 -7.78 -35.59 1.54
CA GLN A 20 -8.55 -34.38 1.90
C GLN A 20 -7.79 -33.09 1.53
N ALA A 21 -6.45 -33.08 1.73
CA ALA A 21 -5.61 -31.96 1.34
C ALA A 21 -5.54 -31.82 -0.18
N ALA A 22 -5.41 -32.91 -0.91
CA ALA A 22 -5.42 -32.94 -2.38
C ALA A 22 -6.75 -32.41 -2.94
N HIS A 23 -7.88 -32.86 -2.38
CA HIS A 23 -9.19 -32.38 -2.77
C HIS A 23 -9.34 -30.86 -2.53
N LEU A 24 -8.96 -30.36 -1.34
CA LEU A 24 -9.01 -28.94 -1.03
C LEU A 24 -8.15 -28.11 -2.00
N VAL A 25 -6.92 -28.53 -2.23
CA VAL A 25 -5.99 -27.81 -3.13
C VAL A 25 -6.55 -27.79 -4.56
N ALA A 26 -7.04 -28.92 -5.08
CA ALA A 26 -7.63 -29.00 -6.41
C ALA A 26 -8.83 -28.05 -6.57
N MET A 27 -9.77 -28.07 -5.61
CA MET A 27 -10.95 -27.20 -5.63
C MET A 27 -10.61 -25.71 -5.52
N LEU A 28 -9.58 -25.35 -4.73
CA LEU A 28 -9.11 -23.97 -4.66
C LEU A 28 -8.49 -23.52 -5.98
N HIS A 29 -7.68 -24.37 -6.62
CA HIS A 29 -7.11 -24.09 -7.94
C HIS A 29 -8.18 -23.97 -9.03
N GLU A 30 -9.17 -24.87 -9.05
CA GLU A 30 -10.30 -24.81 -9.99
C GLU A 30 -11.07 -23.48 -9.88
N ARG A 31 -11.20 -22.97 -8.65
CA ARG A 31 -11.84 -21.66 -8.39
C ARG A 31 -10.92 -20.46 -8.59
N GLY A 32 -9.68 -20.67 -9.02
CA GLY A 32 -8.67 -19.60 -9.16
C GLY A 32 -8.30 -18.91 -7.83
N ARG A 33 -8.51 -19.58 -6.70
CA ARG A 33 -8.29 -19.03 -5.35
C ARG A 33 -7.05 -19.63 -4.72
N THR A 34 -6.15 -18.77 -4.28
CA THR A 34 -4.97 -19.14 -3.50
C THR A 34 -5.15 -18.86 -2.00
N LEU A 35 -6.00 -17.88 -1.66
CA LEU A 35 -6.34 -17.51 -0.29
C LEU A 35 -7.60 -18.24 0.16
N PHE A 36 -7.60 -18.75 1.41
CA PHE A 36 -8.72 -19.53 1.95
C PHE A 36 -8.82 -19.38 3.47
N THR A 37 -10.02 -19.62 3.98
CA THR A 37 -10.39 -19.54 5.39
C THR A 37 -10.84 -20.89 5.93
N HIS A 38 -11.13 -20.97 7.24
CA HIS A 38 -11.76 -22.14 7.85
C HIS A 38 -13.10 -22.50 7.17
N SER A 39 -13.93 -21.48 6.90
CA SER A 39 -15.23 -21.69 6.26
C SER A 39 -15.09 -22.24 4.84
N ASP A 40 -14.06 -21.82 4.08
CA ASP A 40 -13.79 -22.39 2.76
C ASP A 40 -13.43 -23.88 2.86
N VAL A 41 -12.61 -24.26 3.86
CA VAL A 41 -12.23 -25.65 4.07
C VAL A 41 -13.44 -26.50 4.44
N GLU A 42 -14.29 -26.05 5.37
CA GLU A 42 -15.52 -26.73 5.75
C GLU A 42 -16.46 -26.91 4.54
N ALA A 43 -16.66 -25.86 3.76
CA ALA A 43 -17.54 -25.88 2.58
C ALA A 43 -17.02 -26.79 1.45
N ILE A 44 -15.70 -26.86 1.25
CA ILE A 44 -15.11 -27.69 0.19
C ILE A 44 -15.01 -29.15 0.59
N THR A 45 -14.59 -29.42 1.83
CA THR A 45 -14.26 -30.78 2.27
C THR A 45 -15.41 -31.51 3.00
N GLY A 46 -16.44 -30.78 3.42
CA GLY A 46 -17.51 -31.29 4.28
C GLY A 46 -17.07 -31.63 5.71
N LEU A 47 -15.85 -31.27 6.10
CA LEU A 47 -15.33 -31.55 7.43
C LEU A 47 -15.95 -30.64 8.49
N GLN A 48 -16.17 -31.19 9.68
CA GLN A 48 -16.55 -30.37 10.83
C GLN A 48 -15.40 -29.45 11.27
N ALA A 49 -15.73 -28.36 11.95
CA ALA A 49 -14.81 -27.28 12.34
C ALA A 49 -13.49 -27.75 13.01
N LYS A 50 -13.56 -28.79 13.91
CA LYS A 50 -12.36 -29.35 14.55
C LYS A 50 -11.44 -30.05 13.54
N SER A 51 -12.01 -30.87 12.66
CA SER A 51 -11.26 -31.60 11.63
C SER A 51 -10.70 -30.64 10.56
N ALA A 52 -11.46 -29.62 10.16
CA ALA A 52 -11.01 -28.57 9.25
C ALA A 52 -9.80 -27.83 9.83
N ARG A 53 -9.82 -27.44 11.12
CA ARG A 53 -8.66 -26.80 11.78
C ARG A 53 -7.44 -27.72 11.81
N ASN A 54 -7.62 -29.03 12.09
CA ASN A 54 -6.53 -30.00 12.08
C ASN A 54 -5.93 -30.13 10.67
N LEU A 55 -6.77 -30.18 9.64
CA LEU A 55 -6.32 -30.21 8.24
C LEU A 55 -5.47 -28.99 7.92
N MET A 56 -5.93 -27.78 8.28
CA MET A 56 -5.20 -26.53 8.05
C MET A 56 -3.86 -26.49 8.79
N THR A 57 -3.83 -26.89 10.06
CA THR A 57 -2.59 -27.03 10.83
C THR A 57 -1.64 -28.01 10.15
N GLY A 58 -2.15 -29.13 9.66
CA GLY A 58 -1.38 -30.12 8.91
C GLY A 58 -0.83 -29.56 7.59
N LEU A 59 -1.58 -28.71 6.88
CA LEU A 59 -1.10 -28.04 5.66
C LEU A 59 0.08 -27.09 5.96
N VAL A 60 -0.06 -26.28 7.01
CA VAL A 60 1.01 -25.33 7.42
C VAL A 60 2.26 -26.12 7.86
N ASN A 61 2.11 -27.14 8.70
CA ASN A 61 3.24 -27.94 9.17
C ASN A 61 3.98 -28.67 8.04
N ARG A 62 3.31 -29.01 6.95
CA ARG A 62 3.89 -29.62 5.75
C ARG A 62 4.40 -28.60 4.71
N GLY A 63 4.26 -27.29 4.97
CA GLY A 63 4.66 -26.24 4.05
C GLY A 63 3.82 -26.15 2.78
N LEU A 64 2.55 -26.57 2.86
CA LEU A 64 1.58 -26.50 1.76
C LEU A 64 0.71 -25.23 1.84
N ALA A 65 0.69 -24.58 2.99
CA ALA A 65 0.03 -23.31 3.22
C ALA A 65 0.82 -22.45 4.20
N THR A 66 0.72 -21.14 4.04
CA THR A 66 1.21 -20.12 4.97
C THR A 66 0.02 -19.50 5.70
N ARG A 67 0.14 -19.31 7.01
CA ARG A 67 -0.86 -18.59 7.80
C ARG A 67 -0.56 -17.09 7.78
N LEU A 68 -1.43 -16.28 7.19
CA LEU A 68 -1.29 -14.82 7.13
C LEU A 68 -1.81 -14.13 8.40
N LYS A 69 -2.93 -14.61 8.93
CA LYS A 69 -3.52 -14.21 10.23
C LYS A 69 -4.37 -15.35 10.80
N PRO A 70 -4.85 -15.25 12.06
CA PRO A 70 -5.82 -16.22 12.57
C PRO A 70 -7.00 -16.40 11.61
N GLY A 71 -7.20 -17.63 11.14
CA GLY A 71 -8.29 -17.97 10.22
C GLY A 71 -8.07 -17.71 8.74
N LEU A 72 -6.95 -17.09 8.33
CA LEU A 72 -6.63 -16.81 6.92
C LEU A 72 -5.32 -17.46 6.51
N PHE A 73 -5.34 -18.16 5.39
CA PHE A 73 -4.21 -18.92 4.85
C PHE A 73 -4.05 -18.68 3.35
N ILE A 74 -2.83 -18.88 2.86
CA ILE A 74 -2.51 -18.88 1.43
C ILE A 74 -1.82 -20.20 1.07
N LEU A 75 -2.18 -20.79 -0.07
CA LEU A 75 -1.49 -21.95 -0.61
C LEU A 75 -0.06 -21.59 -0.99
N VAL A 76 0.89 -22.45 -0.68
CA VAL A 76 2.26 -22.35 -1.17
C VAL A 76 2.33 -23.09 -2.51
N PRO A 77 2.62 -22.37 -3.62
CA PRO A 77 2.70 -22.98 -4.93
C PRO A 77 3.71 -24.13 -4.98
N PHE A 78 3.40 -25.19 -5.72
CA PHE A 78 4.30 -26.33 -5.87
C PHE A 78 5.55 -25.98 -6.67
N GLU A 79 5.46 -24.98 -7.56
CA GLU A 79 6.54 -24.45 -8.38
C GLU A 79 7.69 -23.87 -7.55
N LEU A 80 7.40 -23.47 -6.31
CA LEU A 80 8.41 -23.02 -5.34
C LEU A 80 9.17 -24.20 -4.69
N GLY A 81 8.94 -25.41 -5.13
CA GLY A 81 9.67 -26.60 -4.70
C GLY A 81 9.61 -26.83 -3.18
N ARG A 82 10.76 -26.74 -2.52
CA ARG A 82 10.91 -26.99 -1.07
C ARG A 82 10.54 -25.78 -0.18
N GLU A 83 10.26 -24.62 -0.77
CA GLU A 83 9.83 -23.46 0.00
C GLU A 83 8.52 -23.75 0.74
N ARG A 84 8.47 -23.36 2.03
CA ARG A 84 7.36 -23.69 2.94
C ARG A 84 6.50 -22.47 3.28
N GLU A 85 6.96 -21.30 2.90
CA GLU A 85 6.32 -20.02 3.20
C GLU A 85 6.14 -19.23 1.91
N TYR A 86 5.00 -18.59 1.78
CA TYR A 86 4.65 -17.79 0.62
C TYR A 86 3.64 -16.71 1.02
N LEU A 87 3.89 -15.48 0.65
CA LEU A 87 3.00 -14.35 0.91
C LEU A 87 2.03 -14.10 -0.26
N GLY A 88 2.40 -14.50 -1.46
CA GLY A 88 1.68 -14.11 -2.67
C GLY A 88 1.95 -12.67 -3.06
N ASN A 89 0.98 -12.08 -3.75
CA ASN A 89 1.03 -10.65 -4.04
C ASN A 89 0.75 -9.87 -2.74
N PRO A 90 1.63 -8.95 -2.32
CA PRO A 90 1.51 -8.25 -1.04
C PRO A 90 0.26 -7.36 -0.98
N TYR A 91 -0.23 -6.82 -2.09
CA TYR A 91 -1.43 -5.98 -2.11
C TYR A 91 -2.72 -6.81 -1.96
N VAL A 92 -2.73 -8.03 -2.52
CA VAL A 92 -3.82 -8.99 -2.30
C VAL A 92 -3.83 -9.46 -0.84
N ALA A 93 -2.65 -9.75 -0.28
CA ALA A 93 -2.52 -10.07 1.14
C ALA A 93 -3.00 -8.90 2.03
N ALA A 94 -2.67 -7.66 1.68
CA ALA A 94 -3.11 -6.46 2.40
C ALA A 94 -4.64 -6.30 2.40
N ARG A 95 -5.32 -6.55 1.27
CA ARG A 95 -6.78 -6.60 1.18
C ARG A 95 -7.40 -7.56 2.20
N GLU A 96 -6.88 -8.76 2.22
CA GLU A 96 -7.37 -9.81 3.13
C GLU A 96 -7.03 -9.51 4.60
N LEU A 97 -5.87 -8.90 4.84
CA LEU A 97 -5.46 -8.47 6.17
C LEU A 97 -6.33 -7.32 6.68
N ALA A 98 -6.74 -6.41 5.82
CA ALA A 98 -7.70 -5.34 6.14
C ALA A 98 -9.04 -5.92 6.62
N GLY A 99 -9.52 -6.98 5.97
CA GLY A 99 -10.74 -7.71 6.39
C GLY A 99 -11.99 -6.84 6.37
N THR A 100 -12.04 -5.87 5.50
CA THR A 100 -13.16 -4.96 5.27
C THR A 100 -13.18 -4.55 3.79
N PRO A 101 -14.35 -4.34 3.17
CA PRO A 101 -14.42 -3.79 1.82
C PRO A 101 -14.05 -2.29 1.77
N GLU A 102 -14.07 -1.60 2.90
CA GLU A 102 -13.73 -0.19 3.04
C GLU A 102 -12.23 -0.04 3.30
N TYR A 103 -11.43 -0.19 2.26
CA TYR A 103 -9.99 0.00 2.26
C TYR A 103 -9.52 0.48 0.88
N TYR A 104 -8.30 0.99 0.81
CA TYR A 104 -7.54 1.13 -0.43
C TYR A 104 -6.03 1.11 -0.15
N VAL A 105 -5.25 0.61 -1.09
CA VAL A 105 -3.80 0.72 -1.10
C VAL A 105 -3.44 2.18 -1.33
N SER A 106 -2.58 2.75 -0.51
CA SER A 106 -2.36 4.20 -0.40
C SER A 106 -0.87 4.56 -0.25
N HIS A 107 -0.57 5.86 -0.22
CA HIS A 107 0.75 6.40 0.09
C HIS A 107 1.86 5.77 -0.78
N ALA A 108 3.01 5.40 -0.20
CA ALA A 108 4.14 4.81 -0.93
C ALA A 108 3.75 3.58 -1.76
N SER A 109 2.82 2.75 -1.28
CA SER A 109 2.35 1.57 -2.00
C SER A 109 1.51 1.91 -3.23
N ALA A 110 0.68 2.95 -3.16
CA ALA A 110 -0.04 3.45 -4.34
C ALA A 110 0.93 4.15 -5.30
N MET A 111 1.92 4.90 -4.78
CA MET A 111 2.97 5.50 -5.59
C MET A 111 3.73 4.43 -6.39
N GLU A 112 4.05 3.28 -5.78
CA GLU A 112 4.69 2.15 -6.49
C GLU A 112 3.80 1.61 -7.61
N LEU A 113 2.52 1.33 -7.33
CA LEU A 113 1.57 0.83 -8.32
C LEU A 113 1.35 1.82 -9.48
N HIS A 114 1.45 3.11 -9.22
CA HIS A 114 1.36 4.17 -10.23
C HIS A 114 2.69 4.54 -10.88
N GLN A 115 3.78 3.82 -10.58
CA GLN A 115 5.11 4.11 -11.13
C GLN A 115 5.61 5.53 -10.79
N MET A 116 5.34 5.96 -9.56
CA MET A 116 5.75 7.26 -9.00
C MET A 116 7.01 7.16 -8.15
N VAL A 117 7.62 5.98 -8.07
CA VAL A 117 8.85 5.70 -7.30
C VAL A 117 9.84 4.92 -8.15
N THR A 118 11.12 5.06 -7.83
CA THR A 118 12.20 4.36 -8.54
C THR A 118 12.67 3.09 -7.83
N GLN A 119 12.24 2.89 -6.58
CA GLN A 119 12.66 1.75 -5.77
C GLN A 119 11.44 1.04 -5.18
N PRO A 120 11.47 -0.31 -5.06
CA PRO A 120 10.42 -1.06 -4.40
C PRO A 120 10.23 -0.63 -2.96
N GLN A 121 8.98 -0.64 -2.49
CA GLN A 121 8.64 -0.27 -1.13
C GLN A 121 8.73 -1.48 -0.19
N LEU A 122 9.34 -1.29 0.99
CA LEU A 122 9.52 -2.36 1.98
C LEU A 122 8.26 -2.59 2.84
N ALA A 123 7.36 -1.62 2.88
CA ALA A 123 6.12 -1.70 3.64
C ALA A 123 4.91 -1.48 2.73
N VAL A 124 3.83 -2.19 3.02
CA VAL A 124 2.54 -2.03 2.32
C VAL A 124 1.63 -1.13 3.14
N PHE A 125 1.24 0.00 2.56
CA PHE A 125 0.34 0.97 3.18
C PHE A 125 -1.10 0.80 2.68
N VAL A 126 -2.02 0.73 3.62
CA VAL A 126 -3.46 0.60 3.36
C VAL A 126 -4.20 1.62 4.20
N THR A 127 -5.08 2.39 3.57
CA THR A 127 -5.98 3.33 4.28
C THR A 127 -7.36 2.71 4.45
N SER A 128 -7.95 2.88 5.63
CA SER A 128 -9.30 2.40 5.96
C SER A 128 -9.92 3.25 7.08
N PRO A 129 -11.24 3.44 7.13
CA PRO A 129 -11.90 4.06 8.29
C PRO A 129 -11.87 3.15 9.52
N LYS A 130 -11.66 1.85 9.34
CA LYS A 130 -11.55 0.88 10.43
C LYS A 130 -10.16 0.93 11.06
N ALA A 131 -10.10 0.94 12.38
CA ALA A 131 -8.84 0.82 13.11
C ALA A 131 -8.29 -0.61 12.98
N ILE A 132 -7.17 -0.76 12.27
CA ILE A 132 -6.50 -2.04 12.04
C ILE A 132 -5.07 -1.93 12.58
N ARG A 133 -4.63 -2.92 13.35
CA ARG A 133 -3.26 -2.93 13.89
C ARG A 133 -2.25 -3.27 12.80
N PRO A 134 -1.10 -2.58 12.74
CA PRO A 134 -0.01 -2.96 11.85
C PRO A 134 0.49 -4.36 12.19
N ARG A 135 1.07 -5.04 11.21
CA ARG A 135 1.64 -6.37 11.38
C ARG A 135 2.72 -6.68 10.36
N THR A 136 3.59 -7.58 10.71
CA THR A 136 4.59 -8.13 9.79
C THR A 136 4.23 -9.57 9.46
N VAL A 137 4.27 -9.92 8.18
CA VAL A 137 4.06 -11.28 7.69
C VAL A 137 5.19 -11.61 6.73
N LEU A 138 5.96 -12.64 7.03
CA LEU A 138 7.13 -13.09 6.23
C LEU A 138 8.08 -11.93 5.86
N GLY A 139 8.38 -11.06 6.80
CA GLY A 139 9.28 -9.93 6.59
C GLY A 139 8.63 -8.70 5.93
N THR A 140 7.45 -8.83 5.34
CA THR A 140 6.71 -7.69 4.77
C THR A 140 5.91 -6.99 5.87
N GLU A 141 6.14 -5.70 6.04
CA GLU A 141 5.39 -4.87 6.99
C GLU A 141 4.10 -4.36 6.35
N PHE A 142 2.96 -4.51 7.03
CA PHE A 142 1.66 -3.97 6.64
C PHE A 142 1.26 -2.87 7.61
N ARG A 143 1.16 -1.65 7.12
CA ARG A 143 0.77 -0.45 7.85
C ARG A 143 -0.63 -0.01 7.45
N PHE A 144 -1.49 0.21 8.45
CA PHE A 144 -2.87 0.62 8.24
C PHE A 144 -3.06 2.05 8.72
N VAL A 145 -3.34 2.95 7.78
CA VAL A 145 -3.59 4.37 8.04
C VAL A 145 -5.08 4.55 8.25
N ARG A 146 -5.46 5.21 9.34
CA ARG A 146 -6.87 5.49 9.61
C ARG A 146 -7.31 6.77 8.91
N CYS A 147 -8.48 6.73 8.27
CA CYS A 147 -9.15 7.91 7.71
C CYS A 147 -10.57 8.04 8.27
N LYS A 148 -11.26 9.12 7.95
CA LYS A 148 -12.70 9.24 8.15
C LYS A 148 -13.44 8.53 7.02
N ALA A 149 -14.69 8.10 7.24
CA ALA A 149 -15.50 7.45 6.22
C ALA A 149 -15.78 8.39 5.02
N GLU A 150 -15.98 9.67 5.28
CA GLU A 150 -16.17 10.71 4.26
C GLU A 150 -14.94 10.94 3.37
N ASP A 151 -13.74 10.55 3.83
CA ASP A 151 -12.48 10.63 3.09
C ASP A 151 -12.27 9.46 2.12
N MET A 152 -13.18 8.48 2.07
CA MET A 152 -13.12 7.33 1.16
C MET A 152 -13.57 7.70 -0.25
N PHE A 153 -12.73 8.43 -0.99
CA PHE A 153 -12.97 8.85 -2.38
C PHE A 153 -11.67 8.84 -3.20
N GLY A 154 -11.75 9.00 -4.52
CA GLY A 154 -10.59 8.92 -5.41
C GLY A 154 -9.97 7.53 -5.40
N ILE A 155 -10.81 6.48 -5.46
CA ILE A 155 -10.40 5.08 -5.34
C ILE A 155 -10.77 4.36 -6.62
N VAL A 156 -9.84 3.62 -7.18
CA VAL A 156 -9.99 2.84 -8.40
C VAL A 156 -9.65 1.37 -8.17
N GLU A 157 -10.15 0.50 -9.04
CA GLU A 157 -9.76 -0.90 -9.09
C GLU A 157 -8.45 -1.07 -9.88
N HIS A 158 -7.52 -1.85 -9.35
CA HIS A 158 -6.24 -2.16 -9.98
C HIS A 158 -6.01 -3.67 -10.01
N TRP A 159 -5.54 -4.20 -11.15
CA TRP A 159 -5.17 -5.61 -11.27
C TRP A 159 -3.83 -5.87 -10.56
N ALA A 160 -3.89 -6.45 -9.38
CA ALA A 160 -2.69 -6.87 -8.63
C ALA A 160 -2.08 -8.16 -9.20
N THR A 161 -2.90 -9.02 -9.76
CA THR A 161 -2.51 -10.23 -10.51
C THR A 161 -3.44 -10.40 -11.72
N LYS A 162 -3.24 -11.45 -12.52
CA LYS A 162 -4.13 -11.75 -13.67
C LYS A 162 -5.58 -12.03 -13.25
N THR A 163 -5.81 -12.41 -12.00
CA THR A 163 -7.13 -12.86 -11.50
C THR A 163 -7.63 -12.06 -10.30
N GLU A 164 -6.78 -11.24 -9.69
CA GLU A 164 -7.09 -10.56 -8.44
C GLU A 164 -6.99 -9.02 -8.58
N ARG A 165 -8.02 -8.33 -8.14
CA ARG A 165 -8.04 -6.86 -8.08
C ARG A 165 -7.93 -6.38 -6.64
N VAL A 166 -7.37 -5.19 -6.50
CA VAL A 166 -7.29 -4.44 -5.25
C VAL A 166 -7.78 -3.02 -5.48
N ARG A 167 -8.26 -2.38 -4.44
CA ARG A 167 -8.64 -0.97 -4.45
C ARG A 167 -7.41 -0.13 -4.15
N VAL A 168 -7.17 0.89 -4.95
CA VAL A 168 -5.99 1.78 -4.86
C VAL A 168 -6.46 3.22 -4.97
N SER A 169 -5.81 4.17 -4.32
CA SER A 169 -6.01 5.59 -4.61
C SER A 169 -5.67 5.87 -6.08
N ASP A 170 -6.48 6.68 -6.78
CA ASP A 170 -6.11 7.17 -8.13
C ASP A 170 -4.87 8.09 -8.05
N LEU A 171 -4.36 8.53 -9.20
CA LEU A 171 -3.14 9.34 -9.25
C LEU A 171 -3.25 10.62 -8.43
N GLU A 172 -4.34 11.36 -8.57
CA GLU A 172 -4.56 12.62 -7.87
C GLU A 172 -4.71 12.39 -6.36
N ARG A 173 -5.49 11.37 -5.99
CA ARG A 173 -5.64 10.99 -4.58
C ARG A 173 -4.33 10.51 -3.97
N THR A 174 -3.49 9.81 -4.71
CA THR A 174 -2.17 9.33 -4.25
C THR A 174 -1.26 10.52 -3.92
N VAL A 175 -1.22 11.54 -4.77
CA VAL A 175 -0.49 12.78 -4.47
C VAL A 175 -1.04 13.45 -3.22
N VAL A 176 -2.35 13.60 -3.12
CA VAL A 176 -3.02 14.26 -1.98
C VAL A 176 -2.78 13.51 -0.66
N ASP A 177 -2.84 12.18 -0.66
CA ASP A 177 -2.51 11.36 0.52
C ASP A 177 -1.03 11.52 0.91
N GLY A 178 -0.12 11.54 -0.07
CA GLY A 178 1.30 11.80 0.15
C GLY A 178 1.57 13.20 0.72
N LEU A 179 0.88 14.22 0.24
CA LEU A 179 0.98 15.58 0.78
C LEU A 179 0.35 15.72 2.17
N LYS A 180 -0.64 14.88 2.51
CA LYS A 180 -1.24 14.83 3.86
C LYS A 180 -0.28 14.22 4.87
N GLN A 181 0.33 13.11 4.52
CA GLN A 181 1.21 12.32 5.39
C GLN A 181 2.50 11.92 4.65
N PRO A 182 3.41 12.89 4.37
CA PRO A 182 4.64 12.61 3.65
C PRO A 182 5.52 11.54 4.29
N GLU A 183 5.42 11.38 5.62
CA GLU A 183 6.13 10.35 6.38
C GLU A 183 5.82 8.91 5.94
N HIS A 184 4.69 8.70 5.27
CA HIS A 184 4.32 7.40 4.70
C HIS A 184 4.76 7.23 3.24
N CYS A 185 5.46 8.23 2.69
CA CYS A 185 5.93 8.28 1.31
C CYS A 185 7.44 8.53 1.19
N GLY A 186 8.17 8.60 2.31
CA GLY A 186 9.59 8.94 2.32
C GLY A 186 9.88 10.45 2.36
N GLY A 187 8.88 11.28 2.65
CA GLY A 187 8.99 12.73 2.76
C GLY A 187 8.34 13.48 1.61
N PHE A 188 8.28 14.80 1.75
CA PHE A 188 7.70 15.69 0.74
C PHE A 188 8.44 15.60 -0.61
N THR A 189 9.77 15.51 -0.58
CA THR A 189 10.61 15.41 -1.78
C THR A 189 10.27 14.19 -2.63
N GLU A 190 10.03 13.03 -2.02
CA GLU A 190 9.64 11.81 -2.74
C GLU A 190 8.23 11.95 -3.34
N VAL A 191 7.29 12.59 -2.64
CA VAL A 191 5.96 12.90 -3.20
C VAL A 191 6.07 13.86 -4.39
N ALA A 192 6.91 14.90 -4.28
CA ALA A 192 7.15 15.86 -5.36
C ALA A 192 7.76 15.19 -6.60
N LYS A 193 8.74 14.31 -6.40
CA LYS A 193 9.35 13.51 -7.45
C LYS A 193 8.33 12.58 -8.12
N GLY A 194 7.53 11.88 -7.34
CA GLY A 194 6.47 11.02 -7.85
C GLY A 194 5.43 11.78 -8.67
N TYR A 195 5.01 12.96 -8.21
CA TYR A 195 4.16 13.86 -8.99
C TYR A 195 4.82 14.22 -10.33
N TRP A 196 6.08 14.63 -10.31
CA TRP A 196 6.82 15.00 -11.53
C TRP A 196 6.90 13.85 -12.53
N MET A 197 7.18 12.63 -12.08
CA MET A 197 7.24 11.44 -12.93
C MET A 197 5.93 11.14 -13.66
N ARG A 198 4.80 11.54 -13.09
CA ARG A 198 3.45 11.25 -13.62
C ARG A 198 2.65 12.49 -14.00
N ARG A 199 3.26 13.70 -14.00
CA ARG A 199 2.59 14.99 -14.22
C ARG A 199 1.71 15.01 -15.47
N ASP A 200 2.15 14.36 -16.57
CA ASP A 200 1.42 14.36 -17.83
C ASP A 200 0.12 13.52 -17.77
N ALA A 201 -0.02 12.65 -16.77
CA ALA A 201 -1.21 11.82 -16.53
C ALA A 201 -2.09 12.39 -15.40
N ILE A 202 -1.65 13.43 -14.70
CA ILE A 202 -2.37 14.06 -13.59
C ILE A 202 -3.06 15.33 -14.08
N ALA A 203 -4.37 15.41 -13.95
CA ALA A 203 -5.14 16.60 -14.30
C ALA A 203 -5.09 17.62 -13.13
N PRO A 204 -4.51 18.85 -13.33
CA PRO A 204 -4.36 19.82 -12.25
C PRO A 204 -5.68 20.21 -11.56
N ASN A 205 -6.76 20.38 -12.32
CA ASN A 205 -8.08 20.70 -11.78
C ASN A 205 -8.61 19.55 -10.87
N LYS A 206 -8.50 18.32 -11.30
CA LYS A 206 -8.93 17.15 -10.51
C LYS A 206 -8.07 16.98 -9.24
N LEU A 207 -6.76 17.24 -9.34
CA LEU A 207 -5.84 17.20 -8.20
C LEU A 207 -6.24 18.26 -7.15
N ILE A 208 -6.52 19.48 -7.58
CA ILE A 208 -6.94 20.58 -6.71
C ILE A 208 -8.31 20.30 -6.10
N ASP A 209 -9.28 19.81 -6.88
CA ASP A 209 -10.60 19.41 -6.37
C ASP A 209 -10.49 18.30 -5.30
N CYS A 210 -9.58 17.35 -5.51
CA CYS A 210 -9.29 16.29 -4.55
C CYS A 210 -8.74 16.87 -3.22
N ALA A 211 -7.79 17.79 -3.30
CA ALA A 211 -7.19 18.46 -2.14
C ALA A 211 -8.21 19.30 -1.36
N LEU A 212 -9.02 20.08 -2.08
CA LEU A 212 -10.08 20.91 -1.49
C LEU A 212 -11.17 20.05 -0.85
N ARG A 213 -11.57 18.96 -1.48
CA ARG A 213 -12.53 18.00 -0.92
C ARG A 213 -12.03 17.36 0.37
N LEU A 214 -10.73 17.06 0.46
CA LEU A 214 -10.14 16.53 1.68
C LEU A 214 -10.11 17.55 2.81
N GLY A 215 -10.01 18.85 2.50
CA GLY A 215 -10.14 19.96 3.44
C GLY A 215 -9.00 20.06 4.47
N VAL A 216 -7.82 19.49 4.18
CA VAL A 216 -6.66 19.53 5.09
C VAL A 216 -5.75 20.69 4.72
N GLY A 217 -5.68 21.72 5.59
CA GLY A 217 -4.94 22.93 5.31
C GLY A 217 -3.44 22.74 4.98
N ALA A 218 -2.76 21.73 5.54
CA ALA A 218 -1.40 21.40 5.19
C ALA A 218 -1.28 20.88 3.74
N VAL A 219 -2.26 20.11 3.27
CA VAL A 219 -2.33 19.61 1.89
C VAL A 219 -2.48 20.78 0.91
N VAL A 220 -3.40 21.69 1.20
CA VAL A 220 -3.64 22.89 0.37
C VAL A 220 -2.34 23.71 0.18
N ARG A 221 -1.61 23.90 1.27
CA ARG A 221 -0.36 24.66 1.27
C ARG A 221 0.74 23.97 0.48
N ARG A 222 0.96 22.69 0.78
CA ARG A 222 1.98 21.86 0.12
C ARG A 222 1.70 21.70 -1.37
N LEU A 223 0.44 21.50 -1.74
CA LEU A 223 0.03 21.36 -3.13
C LEU A 223 0.27 22.68 -3.90
N GLY A 224 -0.18 23.81 -3.37
CA GLY A 224 0.03 25.07 -4.03
C GLY A 224 1.51 25.41 -4.23
N PHE A 225 2.33 25.16 -3.20
CA PHE A 225 3.78 25.29 -3.29
C PHE A 225 4.39 24.36 -4.35
N LEU A 226 3.96 23.10 -4.40
CA LEU A 226 4.41 22.11 -5.38
C LEU A 226 4.11 22.55 -6.80
N LEU A 227 2.85 22.94 -7.08
CA LEU A 227 2.41 23.35 -8.41
C LEU A 227 3.14 24.60 -8.91
N GLU A 228 3.37 25.58 -8.05
CA GLU A 228 4.14 26.78 -8.40
C GLU A 228 5.65 26.49 -8.58
N THR A 229 6.21 25.61 -7.74
CA THR A 229 7.64 25.22 -7.86
C THR A 229 7.93 24.53 -9.19
N PHE A 230 6.96 23.77 -9.69
CA PHE A 230 7.05 23.09 -10.99
C PHE A 230 6.42 23.85 -12.17
N GLU A 231 6.06 25.12 -11.95
CA GLU A 231 5.57 26.03 -12.98
C GLU A 231 4.37 25.47 -13.75
N VAL A 232 3.44 24.80 -13.02
CA VAL A 232 2.25 24.20 -13.63
C VAL A 232 1.31 25.28 -14.13
N GLU A 233 0.92 25.20 -15.41
CA GLU A 233 0.01 26.15 -16.06
C GLU A 233 -1.46 25.91 -15.61
N ALA A 234 -1.79 26.36 -14.39
CA ALA A 234 -3.13 26.23 -13.79
C ALA A 234 -3.40 27.42 -12.84
N ALA A 235 -3.16 28.65 -13.29
CA ALA A 235 -3.18 29.84 -12.43
C ALA A 235 -4.53 30.05 -11.72
N ALA A 236 -5.65 29.88 -12.42
CA ALA A 236 -7.00 30.05 -11.85
C ALA A 236 -7.31 28.99 -10.80
N GLU A 237 -6.91 27.76 -11.04
CA GLU A 237 -7.12 26.63 -10.13
C GLU A 237 -6.21 26.76 -8.89
N ILE A 238 -4.96 27.20 -9.07
CA ILE A 238 -4.02 27.47 -7.97
C ILE A 238 -4.54 28.60 -7.08
N GLU A 239 -5.19 29.61 -7.64
CA GLU A 239 -5.80 30.70 -6.86
C GLU A 239 -6.93 30.16 -5.95
N ARG A 240 -7.68 29.16 -6.35
CA ARG A 240 -8.67 28.48 -5.48
C ARG A 240 -8.04 27.89 -4.22
N LEU A 241 -6.81 27.32 -4.32
CA LEU A 241 -6.09 26.86 -3.13
C LEU A 241 -5.72 28.03 -2.20
N ARG A 242 -5.40 29.20 -2.75
CA ARG A 242 -5.03 30.36 -1.94
C ARG A 242 -6.18 30.94 -1.15
N THR A 243 -7.41 30.87 -1.66
CA THR A 243 -8.60 31.33 -0.94
C THR A 243 -8.90 30.49 0.31
N GLU A 244 -8.41 29.26 0.38
CA GLU A 244 -8.57 28.35 1.52
C GLU A 244 -7.47 28.49 2.60
N LEU A 245 -6.51 29.40 2.41
CA LEU A 245 -5.40 29.55 3.36
C LEU A 245 -5.85 30.24 4.66
N THR A 246 -5.66 29.53 5.77
CA THR A 246 -5.84 30.09 7.12
C THR A 246 -4.55 30.75 7.62
N ALA A 247 -4.60 31.50 8.74
CA ALA A 247 -3.46 32.23 9.29
C ALA A 247 -2.28 31.36 9.77
N THR A 248 -2.51 30.06 9.96
CA THR A 248 -1.49 29.11 10.49
C THR A 248 -0.46 28.73 9.45
N TYR A 249 0.76 28.44 9.91
CA TYR A 249 1.83 27.87 9.09
C TYR A 249 1.92 26.37 9.28
N ALA A 250 2.35 25.66 8.24
CA ALA A 250 2.66 24.22 8.30
C ALA A 250 4.14 23.99 7.90
N LEU A 251 4.73 22.89 8.34
CA LEU A 251 6.01 22.42 7.80
C LEU A 251 5.81 21.91 6.37
N LEU A 252 6.79 22.18 5.50
CA LEU A 252 6.80 21.60 4.17
C LEU A 252 6.99 20.09 4.24
N ASP A 253 8.01 19.62 4.97
CA ASP A 253 8.23 18.21 5.24
C ASP A 253 8.22 17.91 6.75
N PRO A 254 7.24 17.14 7.25
CA PRO A 254 7.18 16.78 8.67
C PRO A 254 8.25 15.76 9.10
N LEU A 255 8.98 15.12 8.17
CA LEU A 255 10.10 14.23 8.50
C LEU A 255 11.38 14.99 8.80
N MET A 256 11.50 16.20 8.32
CA MET A 256 12.69 17.04 8.50
C MET A 256 12.56 17.90 9.75
N PRO A 257 13.67 18.34 10.36
CA PRO A 257 13.65 19.29 11.47
C PRO A 257 12.82 20.54 11.15
N ALA A 258 12.18 21.10 12.19
CA ALA A 258 11.37 22.30 12.05
C ALA A 258 12.25 23.55 11.96
N GLU A 259 13.10 23.62 10.95
CA GLU A 259 14.07 24.70 10.67
C GLU A 259 13.74 25.36 9.32
N GLY A 260 14.50 26.40 8.92
CA GLY A 260 14.33 27.10 7.66
C GLY A 260 13.36 28.29 7.70
N PRO A 261 13.30 29.05 6.60
CA PRO A 261 12.54 30.29 6.50
C PRO A 261 11.03 30.07 6.40
N TYR A 262 10.27 31.09 6.82
CA TYR A 262 8.83 31.14 6.59
C TYR A 262 8.53 31.75 5.21
N GLN A 263 7.70 31.05 4.42
CA GLN A 263 7.18 31.56 3.16
C GLN A 263 5.72 31.99 3.35
N ALA A 264 5.46 33.27 3.23
CA ALA A 264 4.14 33.84 3.46
C ALA A 264 3.11 33.44 2.40
N ARG A 265 3.53 33.26 1.13
CA ARG A 265 2.63 32.97 0.00
C ARG A 265 1.78 31.73 0.21
N TRP A 266 2.40 30.62 0.66
CA TRP A 266 1.69 29.37 0.97
C TRP A 266 1.61 29.08 2.47
N ARG A 267 2.09 30.00 3.33
CA ARG A 267 2.13 29.82 4.78
C ARG A 267 2.79 28.51 5.19
N LEU A 268 3.96 28.27 4.61
CA LEU A 268 4.81 27.14 4.89
C LEU A 268 6.10 27.58 5.60
N ARG A 269 6.61 26.71 6.45
CA ARG A 269 8.00 26.75 6.87
C ARG A 269 8.80 25.82 5.96
N LEU A 270 9.74 26.39 5.18
CA LEU A 270 10.51 25.67 4.18
C LEU A 270 11.70 24.99 4.85
N ASN A 271 11.56 23.75 5.21
CA ASN A 271 12.62 22.90 5.78
C ASN A 271 13.16 21.89 4.76
N VAL A 272 12.87 22.11 3.49
CA VAL A 272 13.47 21.50 2.30
C VAL A 272 13.79 22.63 1.34
N GLU A 273 14.99 22.61 0.75
CA GLU A 273 15.43 23.65 -0.18
C GLU A 273 14.65 23.58 -1.51
N PRO A 274 14.06 24.70 -1.97
CA PRO A 274 13.32 24.73 -3.24
C PRO A 274 14.17 24.33 -4.45
N ASP A 275 15.49 24.61 -4.42
CA ASP A 275 16.41 24.27 -5.50
C ASP A 275 16.67 22.76 -5.59
N GLU A 276 16.58 22.02 -4.49
CA GLU A 276 16.59 20.54 -4.50
C GLU A 276 15.38 20.01 -5.27
N LEU A 277 14.20 20.58 -5.05
CA LEU A 277 12.99 20.20 -5.78
C LEU A 277 13.09 20.52 -7.27
N ARG A 278 13.64 21.70 -7.63
CA ARG A 278 13.87 22.08 -9.03
C ARG A 278 14.94 21.23 -9.70
N ALA A 279 15.89 20.69 -8.96
CA ALA A 279 16.89 19.78 -9.50
C ALA A 279 16.27 18.44 -9.96
N LEU A 280 15.16 17.99 -9.34
CA LEU A 280 14.42 16.79 -9.75
C LEU A 280 13.85 16.91 -11.19
N VAL A 281 13.63 18.12 -11.67
CA VAL A 281 13.06 18.44 -13.00
C VAL A 281 14.12 18.40 -14.09
N ARG A 282 15.41 18.50 -13.73
CA ARG A 282 16.52 18.61 -14.67
C ARG A 282 17.20 17.28 -15.00
N THR A 283 16.80 16.21 -14.33
CA THR A 283 17.29 14.85 -14.56
C THR A 283 16.22 14.00 -15.23
#